data_f6bdfbc5d4de2593d1d15d2462feaf3c
#
_entry.id   f6bdfbc5d4de2593d1d15d2462feaf3c
#
_cell.length_a   1.000
_cell.length_b   1.000
_cell.length_c   1.000
_cell.angle_alpha   90.00
_cell.angle_beta   90.00
_cell.angle_gamma   90.00
#
_symmetry.space_group_name_H-M   'P 1'
#
loop_
_entity.id
_entity.type
_entity.pdbx_description
1 polymer ?
#
loop_
_entity_poly.entity_id
_entity_poly.type
_entity_poly.pdbx_seq_one_letter_code
_entity_poly.pdbx_strand_id
1 'polypeptide(L)'
;MSTLDTTSATTHRRSALLAPVGVLAVVAGVIGWMLPDRTVGTGAMDGMSMTHYMGLLAVNQPWNLILFMAIPVILAETLAITELVLLFRSDPPTWVRSLSRWAGLIAGPVMVLVLVHLLKNAVVPLTSGGGWRGAADVIAVLTYLLAGLPLIGITLVEVGAIGTDARDARKWHAIFVGVFLVLAHVAMIFG
;
A
#
# COMPACT_ATOMS: atom_id res chain seq x y z
N MET A 1 16.30 13.28 35.07
CA MET A 1 17.29 13.52 33.99
C MET A 1 17.31 12.35 32.98
N SER A 2 16.24 11.57 32.76
CA SER A 2 16.28 10.38 31.87
C SER A 2 15.26 10.35 30.74
N THR A 3 14.36 11.30 30.63
CA THR A 3 13.30 11.31 29.58
C THR A 3 13.76 11.94 28.25
N LEU A 4 14.75 12.84 28.28
CA LEU A 4 15.28 13.48 27.07
C LEU A 4 16.17 12.54 26.24
N ASP A 5 16.88 11.62 26.89
CA ASP A 5 17.80 10.68 26.21
C ASP A 5 17.08 9.59 25.41
N THR A 6 15.93 9.11 25.90
CA THR A 6 15.15 8.08 25.19
C THR A 6 14.45 8.61 23.94
N THR A 7 14.05 9.88 23.95
CA THR A 7 13.38 10.51 22.80
C THR A 7 14.37 10.75 21.64
N SER A 8 15.58 11.19 21.96
CA SER A 8 16.62 11.42 20.95
C SER A 8 17.09 10.11 20.29
N ALA A 9 17.25 9.05 21.09
CA ALA A 9 17.66 7.73 20.59
C ALA A 9 16.62 7.08 19.67
N THR A 10 15.32 7.25 19.95
CA THR A 10 14.25 6.71 19.10
C THR A 10 14.12 7.46 17.78
N THR A 11 14.29 8.78 17.80
CA THR A 11 14.26 9.60 16.59
C THR A 11 15.45 9.29 15.68
N HIS A 12 16.65 9.19 16.25
CA HIS A 12 17.86 8.82 15.49
C HIS A 12 17.77 7.42 14.88
N ARG A 13 17.15 6.46 15.58
CA ARG A 13 16.93 5.10 15.08
C ARG A 13 15.88 5.02 13.96
N ARG A 14 14.88 5.90 13.98
CA ARG A 14 13.88 5.98 12.90
C ARG A 14 14.49 6.58 11.63
N SER A 15 15.18 7.69 11.73
CA SER A 15 15.83 8.33 10.59
C SER A 15 16.92 7.46 9.94
N ALA A 16 17.57 6.56 10.70
CA ALA A 16 18.51 5.59 10.15
C ALA A 16 17.88 4.57 9.18
N LEU A 17 16.58 4.36 9.23
CA LEU A 17 15.86 3.47 8.31
C LEU A 17 15.42 4.17 7.01
N LEU A 18 15.49 5.48 6.94
CA LEU A 18 15.03 6.23 5.77
C LEU A 18 15.82 5.84 4.50
N ALA A 19 17.13 5.75 4.60
CA ALA A 19 17.98 5.36 3.47
C ALA A 19 17.74 3.92 3.00
N PRO A 20 17.78 2.88 3.86
CA PRO A 20 17.54 1.50 3.41
C PRO A 20 16.13 1.27 2.89
N VAL A 21 15.10 1.88 3.50
CA VAL A 21 13.72 1.78 3.01
C VAL A 21 13.54 2.54 1.71
N GLY A 22 14.18 3.70 1.55
CA GLY A 22 14.21 4.44 0.29
C GLY A 22 14.84 3.63 -0.83
N VAL A 23 15.98 2.99 -0.58
CA VAL A 23 16.61 2.08 -1.55
C VAL A 23 15.69 0.91 -1.90
N LEU A 24 15.03 0.30 -0.90
CA LEU A 24 14.09 -0.78 -1.13
C LEU A 24 12.90 -0.33 -1.99
N ALA A 25 12.37 0.87 -1.76
CA ALA A 25 11.30 1.44 -2.56
C ALA A 25 11.72 1.70 -4.01
N VAL A 26 12.93 2.22 -4.23
CA VAL A 26 13.49 2.40 -5.58
C VAL A 26 13.66 1.06 -6.29
N VAL A 27 14.25 0.07 -5.62
CA VAL A 27 14.39 -1.29 -6.18
C VAL A 27 13.02 -1.89 -6.51
N ALA A 28 12.04 -1.75 -5.61
CA ALA A 28 10.66 -2.20 -5.85
C ALA A 28 10.04 -1.50 -7.06
N GLY A 29 10.23 -0.21 -7.22
CA GLY A 29 9.79 0.56 -8.39
C GLY A 29 10.44 0.07 -9.70
N VAL A 30 11.75 -0.18 -9.69
CA VAL A 30 12.47 -0.74 -10.84
C VAL A 30 11.94 -2.13 -11.19
N ILE A 31 11.73 -3.00 -10.19
CA ILE A 31 11.12 -4.32 -10.41
C ILE A 31 9.72 -4.16 -11.01
N GLY A 32 8.87 -3.29 -10.44
CA GLY A 32 7.53 -3.03 -10.97
C GLY A 32 7.54 -2.55 -12.42
N TRP A 33 8.53 -1.75 -12.80
CA TRP A 33 8.72 -1.30 -14.18
C TRP A 33 9.18 -2.43 -15.12
N MET A 34 10.07 -3.31 -14.65
CA MET A 34 10.66 -4.40 -15.44
C MET A 34 9.78 -5.65 -15.51
N LEU A 35 8.81 -5.82 -14.60
CA LEU A 35 7.89 -6.94 -14.66
C LEU A 35 7.18 -6.97 -16.03
N PRO A 36 7.03 -8.16 -16.63
CA PRO A 36 6.24 -8.32 -17.84
C PRO A 36 4.81 -7.82 -17.61
N ASP A 37 4.15 -7.38 -18.66
CA ASP A 37 2.76 -6.98 -18.58
C ASP A 37 1.91 -8.11 -18.03
N ARG A 38 1.26 -7.85 -16.90
CA ARG A 38 0.37 -8.77 -16.21
C ARG A 38 -1.08 -8.34 -16.30
N THR A 39 -1.34 -7.29 -17.05
CA THR A 39 -2.68 -6.82 -17.32
C THR A 39 -3.37 -7.74 -18.34
N VAL A 40 -4.66 -7.64 -18.43
CA VAL A 40 -5.44 -8.49 -19.34
C VAL A 40 -5.09 -8.17 -20.78
N GLY A 41 -4.52 -9.12 -21.49
CA GLY A 41 -4.53 -9.09 -22.96
C GLY A 41 -5.97 -9.03 -23.44
N THR A 42 -6.24 -8.12 -24.35
CA THR A 42 -7.59 -7.76 -24.84
C THR A 42 -8.42 -8.93 -25.39
N GLY A 43 -7.80 -10.06 -25.70
CA GLY A 43 -8.49 -11.21 -26.31
C GLY A 43 -9.05 -12.26 -25.37
N ALA A 44 -8.62 -12.33 -24.11
CA ALA A 44 -9.03 -13.42 -23.20
C ALA A 44 -10.37 -13.17 -22.48
N MET A 45 -10.93 -11.97 -22.58
CA MET A 45 -12.11 -11.52 -21.83
C MET A 45 -13.12 -10.77 -22.69
N ASP A 46 -13.06 -10.90 -24.01
CA ASP A 46 -14.06 -10.37 -24.91
C ASP A 46 -15.42 -11.04 -24.63
N GLY A 47 -16.33 -10.25 -24.07
CA GLY A 47 -17.68 -10.70 -23.68
C GLY A 47 -17.94 -10.76 -22.18
N MET A 48 -16.93 -10.59 -21.32
CA MET A 48 -17.15 -10.48 -19.87
C MET A 48 -17.22 -8.99 -19.44
N SER A 49 -18.31 -8.62 -18.78
CA SER A 49 -18.53 -7.27 -18.24
C SER A 49 -17.72 -7.01 -16.94
N MET A 50 -16.46 -7.44 -16.90
CA MET A 50 -15.59 -7.25 -15.76
C MET A 50 -14.79 -5.95 -15.90
N THR A 51 -14.51 -5.30 -14.77
CA THR A 51 -13.55 -4.17 -14.72
C THR A 51 -12.14 -4.65 -15.03
N HIS A 52 -11.26 -3.74 -15.43
CA HIS A 52 -9.84 -4.08 -15.63
C HIS A 52 -9.17 -4.53 -14.34
N TYR A 53 -9.62 -4.04 -13.17
CA TYR A 53 -9.12 -4.50 -11.88
C TYR A 53 -9.44 -5.98 -11.63
N MET A 54 -10.69 -6.39 -11.81
CA MET A 54 -11.07 -7.80 -11.66
C MET A 54 -10.44 -8.69 -12.74
N GLY A 55 -10.34 -8.17 -13.96
CA GLY A 55 -9.63 -8.85 -15.04
C GLY A 55 -8.17 -9.11 -14.71
N LEU A 56 -7.47 -8.12 -14.12
CA LEU A 56 -6.11 -8.29 -13.64
C LEU A 56 -5.97 -9.42 -12.61
N LEU A 57 -6.92 -9.52 -11.67
CA LEU A 57 -6.91 -10.57 -10.65
C LEU A 57 -7.24 -11.95 -11.20
N ALA A 58 -8.04 -12.02 -12.27
CA ALA A 58 -8.49 -13.27 -12.87
C ALA A 58 -7.42 -13.97 -13.74
N VAL A 59 -6.47 -13.23 -14.30
CA VAL A 59 -5.41 -13.78 -15.14
C VAL A 59 -4.14 -14.13 -14.33
N ASN A 60 -3.29 -15.00 -14.89
CA ASN A 60 -2.02 -15.44 -14.27
C ASN A 60 -2.17 -15.95 -12.83
N GLN A 61 -3.28 -16.58 -12.53
CA GLN A 61 -3.49 -17.12 -11.19
C GLN A 61 -2.49 -18.22 -10.84
N PRO A 62 -2.03 -18.29 -9.56
CA PRO A 62 -2.45 -17.43 -8.44
C PRO A 62 -1.63 -16.13 -8.31
N TRP A 63 -0.66 -15.88 -9.18
CA TRP A 63 0.36 -14.86 -8.98
C TRP A 63 -0.17 -13.43 -8.99
N ASN A 64 -1.11 -13.11 -9.91
CA ASN A 64 -1.72 -11.79 -9.93
C ASN A 64 -2.60 -11.55 -8.69
N LEU A 65 -3.34 -12.56 -8.26
CA LEU A 65 -4.15 -12.48 -7.05
C LEU A 65 -3.26 -12.24 -5.81
N ILE A 66 -2.12 -12.93 -5.71
CA ILE A 66 -1.18 -12.78 -4.61
C ILE A 66 -0.56 -11.37 -4.63
N LEU A 67 -0.04 -10.94 -5.77
CA LEU A 67 0.73 -9.70 -5.87
C LEU A 67 -0.15 -8.45 -5.73
N PHE A 68 -1.30 -8.43 -6.41
CA PHE A 68 -2.14 -7.23 -6.51
C PHE A 68 -3.30 -7.20 -5.50
N MET A 69 -3.57 -8.28 -4.77
CA MET A 69 -4.63 -8.31 -3.77
C MET A 69 -4.14 -8.87 -2.44
N ALA A 70 -3.70 -10.12 -2.38
CA ALA A 70 -3.44 -10.79 -1.10
C ALA A 70 -2.35 -10.11 -0.28
N ILE A 71 -1.20 -9.76 -0.87
CA ILE A 71 -0.09 -9.11 -0.16
C ILE A 71 -0.51 -7.72 0.35
N PRO A 72 -1.04 -6.78 -0.48
CA PRO A 72 -1.53 -5.50 0.00
C PRO A 72 -2.60 -5.61 1.10
N VAL A 73 -3.57 -6.52 0.92
CA VAL A 73 -4.67 -6.71 1.90
C VAL A 73 -4.13 -7.26 3.22
N ILE A 74 -3.30 -8.30 3.21
CA ILE A 74 -2.71 -8.87 4.44
C ILE A 74 -1.91 -7.81 5.20
N LEU A 75 -1.10 -7.00 4.51
CA LEU A 75 -0.35 -5.92 5.14
C LEU A 75 -1.28 -4.87 5.76
N ALA A 76 -2.32 -4.47 5.03
CA ALA A 76 -3.27 -3.47 5.48
C ALA A 76 -4.14 -3.95 6.65
N GLU A 77 -4.63 -5.18 6.61
CA GLU A 77 -5.38 -5.78 7.72
C GLU A 77 -4.49 -5.96 8.96
N THR A 78 -3.24 -6.38 8.77
CA THR A 78 -2.26 -6.45 9.86
C THR A 78 -2.08 -5.08 10.50
N LEU A 79 -1.94 -4.02 9.71
CA LEU A 79 -1.83 -2.65 10.21
C LEU A 79 -3.11 -2.21 10.91
N ALA A 80 -4.29 -2.46 10.35
CA ALA A 80 -5.56 -2.09 10.96
C ALA A 80 -5.78 -2.79 12.32
N ILE A 81 -5.55 -4.10 12.38
CA ILE A 81 -5.71 -4.88 13.63
C ILE A 81 -4.70 -4.46 14.68
N THR A 82 -3.42 -4.31 14.30
CA THR A 82 -2.39 -3.89 15.24
C THR A 82 -2.63 -2.47 15.73
N GLU A 83 -3.09 -1.54 14.88
CA GLU A 83 -3.44 -0.18 15.28
C GLU A 83 -4.58 -0.15 16.29
N LEU A 84 -5.64 -0.95 16.09
CA LEU A 84 -6.72 -1.08 17.07
C LEU A 84 -6.18 -1.56 18.42
N VAL A 85 -5.31 -2.57 18.45
CA VAL A 85 -4.70 -3.04 19.69
C VAL A 85 -3.85 -1.96 20.35
N LEU A 86 -3.07 -1.20 19.56
CA LEU A 86 -2.21 -0.13 20.07
C LEU A 86 -2.99 1.08 20.59
N LEU A 87 -4.19 1.34 20.05
CA LEU A 87 -5.07 2.42 20.48
C LEU A 87 -5.86 2.07 21.75
N PHE A 88 -6.36 0.83 21.85
CA PHE A 88 -7.27 0.44 22.93
C PHE A 88 -6.58 -0.21 24.12
N ARG A 89 -5.36 -0.70 24.00
CA ARG A 89 -4.60 -1.27 25.14
C ARG A 89 -3.60 -0.27 25.69
N SER A 90 -3.68 -0.03 27.00
CA SER A 90 -2.70 0.80 27.74
C SER A 90 -1.30 0.17 27.73
N ASP A 91 -1.21 -1.15 27.75
CA ASP A 91 0.05 -1.92 27.64
C ASP A 91 -0.05 -2.98 26.53
N PRO A 92 0.16 -2.60 25.27
CA PRO A 92 0.16 -3.54 24.17
C PRO A 92 1.43 -4.41 24.18
N PRO A 93 1.30 -5.70 23.84
CA PRO A 93 2.42 -6.63 23.75
C PRO A 93 3.50 -6.14 22.80
N THR A 94 4.76 -6.42 23.09
CA THR A 94 5.92 -6.01 22.29
C THR A 94 5.87 -6.56 20.87
N TRP A 95 5.36 -7.78 20.68
CA TRP A 95 5.20 -8.39 19.36
C TRP A 95 4.21 -7.63 18.47
N VAL A 96 3.13 -7.06 19.03
CA VAL A 96 2.16 -6.24 18.26
C VAL A 96 2.83 -4.99 17.71
N ARG A 97 3.62 -4.29 18.56
CA ARG A 97 4.39 -3.11 18.12
C ARG A 97 5.40 -3.47 17.03
N SER A 98 6.07 -4.61 17.19
CA SER A 98 7.03 -5.09 16.19
C SER A 98 6.35 -5.45 14.88
N LEU A 99 5.21 -6.15 14.94
CA LEU A 99 4.43 -6.56 13.77
C LEU A 99 3.90 -5.34 13.00
N SER A 100 3.28 -4.37 13.70
CA SER A 100 2.82 -3.11 13.10
C SER A 100 3.97 -2.39 12.39
N ARG A 101 5.11 -2.27 13.04
CA ARG A 101 6.28 -1.61 12.46
C ARG A 101 6.80 -2.30 11.20
N TRP A 102 6.96 -3.64 11.21
CA TRP A 102 7.43 -4.38 10.05
C TRP A 102 6.43 -4.32 8.90
N ALA A 103 5.15 -4.50 9.19
CA ALA A 103 4.10 -4.35 8.20
C ALA A 103 4.13 -2.94 7.56
N GLY A 104 4.25 -1.89 8.37
CA GLY A 104 4.35 -0.51 7.90
C GLY A 104 5.59 -0.24 7.04
N LEU A 105 6.76 -0.78 7.42
CA LEU A 105 7.99 -0.62 6.64
C LEU A 105 7.96 -1.34 5.28
N ILE A 106 7.23 -2.46 5.19
CA ILE A 106 7.12 -3.27 3.97
C ILE A 106 6.01 -2.75 3.05
N ALA A 107 4.93 -2.21 3.62
CA ALA A 107 3.75 -1.79 2.87
C ALA A 107 4.06 -0.76 1.76
N GLY A 108 4.87 0.25 2.06
CA GLY A 108 5.25 1.27 1.08
C GLY A 108 6.01 0.71 -0.12
N PRO A 109 7.15 0.02 0.06
CA PRO A 109 7.88 -0.61 -1.05
C PRO A 109 7.00 -1.55 -1.90
N VAL A 110 6.16 -2.38 -1.28
CA VAL A 110 5.21 -3.23 -2.01
C VAL A 110 4.26 -2.39 -2.86
N MET A 111 3.70 -1.32 -2.29
CA MET A 111 2.79 -0.46 -3.04
C MET A 111 3.49 0.36 -4.12
N VAL A 112 4.73 0.75 -3.94
CA VAL A 112 5.52 1.38 -5.02
C VAL A 112 5.67 0.43 -6.21
N LEU A 113 5.98 -0.84 -5.98
CA LEU A 113 6.05 -1.85 -7.04
C LEU A 113 4.72 -1.95 -7.78
N VAL A 114 3.62 -2.11 -7.05
CA VAL A 114 2.28 -2.25 -7.60
C VAL A 114 1.87 -1.00 -8.39
N LEU A 115 2.07 0.19 -7.82
CA LEU A 115 1.73 1.46 -8.45
C LEU A 115 2.49 1.66 -9.76
N VAL A 116 3.81 1.46 -9.77
CA VAL A 116 4.64 1.63 -10.97
C VAL A 116 4.20 0.65 -12.07
N HIS A 117 3.96 -0.62 -11.69
CA HIS A 117 3.51 -1.63 -12.64
C HIS A 117 2.16 -1.28 -13.27
N LEU A 118 1.17 -0.91 -12.46
CA LEU A 118 -0.18 -0.61 -12.94
C LEU A 118 -0.25 0.72 -13.69
N LEU A 119 0.48 1.74 -13.25
CA LEU A 119 0.57 2.99 -14.02
C LEU A 119 1.09 2.75 -15.42
N LYS A 120 2.19 1.99 -15.55
CA LYS A 120 2.81 1.69 -16.85
C LYS A 120 1.93 0.83 -17.75
N ASN A 121 1.37 -0.26 -17.21
CA ASN A 121 0.76 -1.32 -18.02
C ASN A 121 -0.78 -1.24 -18.08
N ALA A 122 -1.42 -0.46 -17.22
CA ALA A 122 -2.87 -0.30 -17.21
C ALA A 122 -3.29 1.16 -17.39
N VAL A 123 -3.01 2.05 -16.44
CA VAL A 123 -3.58 3.41 -16.45
C VAL A 123 -3.16 4.23 -17.66
N VAL A 124 -1.87 4.27 -17.97
CA VAL A 124 -1.37 5.04 -19.13
C VAL A 124 -1.94 4.49 -20.43
N PRO A 125 -1.87 3.19 -20.75
CA PRO A 125 -2.44 2.65 -21.98
C PRO A 125 -3.96 2.84 -22.08
N LEU A 126 -4.72 2.60 -21.00
CA LEU A 126 -6.17 2.75 -20.99
C LEU A 126 -6.60 4.21 -21.19
N THR A 127 -5.86 5.15 -20.62
CA THR A 127 -6.18 6.57 -20.75
C THR A 127 -5.82 7.11 -22.12
N SER A 128 -4.67 6.71 -22.66
CA SER A 128 -4.23 7.17 -23.99
C SER A 128 -4.97 6.48 -25.15
N GLY A 129 -5.36 5.22 -24.97
CA GLY A 129 -6.04 4.41 -25.98
C GLY A 129 -7.58 4.45 -25.90
N GLY A 130 -8.16 5.11 -24.91
CA GLY A 130 -9.62 5.16 -24.71
C GLY A 130 -10.24 3.81 -24.32
N GLY A 131 -9.46 2.91 -23.71
CA GLY A 131 -9.88 1.54 -23.42
C GLY A 131 -10.70 1.35 -22.14
N TRP A 132 -11.10 2.41 -21.42
CA TRP A 132 -11.91 2.31 -20.23
C TRP A 132 -13.31 1.73 -20.50
N ARG A 133 -13.74 0.79 -19.69
CA ARG A 133 -15.04 0.08 -19.81
C ARG A 133 -16.21 0.82 -19.15
N GLY A 134 -16.01 2.05 -18.73
CA GLY A 134 -17.02 2.90 -18.10
C GLY A 134 -16.61 3.45 -16.75
N ALA A 135 -17.53 4.18 -16.10
CA ALA A 135 -17.22 4.88 -14.85
C ALA A 135 -16.82 3.93 -13.70
N ALA A 136 -17.47 2.78 -13.58
CA ALA A 136 -17.15 1.78 -12.56
C ALA A 136 -15.70 1.29 -12.69
N ASP A 137 -15.25 1.02 -13.90
CA ASP A 137 -13.89 0.59 -14.20
C ASP A 137 -12.85 1.65 -13.82
N VAL A 138 -13.10 2.92 -14.19
CA VAL A 138 -12.25 4.05 -13.81
C VAL A 138 -12.17 4.17 -12.28
N ILE A 139 -13.33 4.11 -11.59
CA ILE A 139 -13.39 4.21 -10.14
C ILE A 139 -12.61 3.05 -9.50
N ALA A 140 -12.85 1.81 -9.92
CA ALA A 140 -12.18 0.64 -9.35
C ALA A 140 -10.65 0.74 -9.46
N VAL A 141 -10.14 1.00 -10.65
CA VAL A 141 -8.69 1.06 -10.90
C VAL A 141 -8.05 2.26 -10.19
N LEU A 142 -8.64 3.45 -10.31
CA LEU A 142 -8.03 4.65 -9.73
C LEU A 142 -8.12 4.65 -8.20
N THR A 143 -9.22 4.20 -7.59
CA THR A 143 -9.30 4.12 -6.12
C THR A 143 -8.36 3.06 -5.56
N TYR A 144 -8.15 1.94 -6.26
CA TYR A 144 -7.13 0.98 -5.88
C TYR A 144 -5.73 1.59 -5.87
N LEU A 145 -5.37 2.35 -6.91
CA LEU A 145 -4.08 3.06 -6.95
C LEU A 145 -3.98 4.13 -5.86
N LEU A 146 -5.03 4.92 -5.67
CA LEU A 146 -5.07 5.93 -4.61
C LEU A 146 -4.95 5.31 -3.21
N ALA A 147 -5.50 4.11 -3.00
CA ALA A 147 -5.34 3.36 -1.75
C ALA A 147 -3.88 3.00 -1.45
N GLY A 148 -3.03 2.91 -2.45
CA GLY A 148 -1.59 2.69 -2.25
C GLY A 148 -0.86 3.87 -1.59
N LEU A 149 -1.32 5.11 -1.79
CA LEU A 149 -0.66 6.29 -1.24
C LEU A 149 -0.67 6.33 0.30
N PRO A 150 -1.78 6.05 1.00
CA PRO A 150 -1.78 5.91 2.46
C PRO A 150 -0.80 4.85 2.98
N LEU A 151 -0.65 3.70 2.32
CA LEU A 151 0.30 2.67 2.73
C LEU A 151 1.75 3.14 2.57
N ILE A 152 2.06 3.91 1.53
CA ILE A 152 3.35 4.61 1.42
C ILE A 152 3.49 5.63 2.54
N GLY A 153 2.43 6.39 2.86
CA GLY A 153 2.39 7.33 3.97
C GLY A 153 2.71 6.68 5.32
N ILE A 154 2.18 5.48 5.59
CA ILE A 154 2.50 4.70 6.80
C ILE A 154 4.00 4.39 6.85
N THR A 155 4.58 3.95 5.75
CA THR A 155 6.03 3.71 5.68
C THR A 155 6.83 4.99 6.00
N LEU A 156 6.40 6.15 5.48
CA LEU A 156 7.04 7.43 5.79
C LEU A 156 6.92 7.82 7.27
N VAL A 157 5.81 7.46 7.93
CA VAL A 157 5.67 7.61 9.40
C VAL A 157 6.64 6.70 10.14
N GLU A 158 6.77 5.44 9.73
CA GLU A 158 7.64 4.47 10.39
C GLU A 158 9.13 4.81 10.28
N VAL A 159 9.56 5.39 9.16
CA VAL A 159 10.94 5.87 9.00
C VAL A 159 11.16 7.27 9.63
N GLY A 160 10.10 7.91 10.14
CA GLY A 160 10.19 9.21 10.80
C GLY A 160 10.25 10.41 9.84
N ALA A 161 9.83 10.23 8.59
CA ALA A 161 9.71 11.33 7.63
C ALA A 161 8.41 12.14 7.84
N ILE A 162 7.38 11.53 8.42
CA ILE A 162 6.11 12.16 8.78
C ILE A 162 5.89 11.99 10.30
N GLY A 163 5.43 13.04 10.95
CA GLY A 163 5.19 13.10 12.38
C GLY A 163 6.32 13.76 13.14
N THR A 164 6.01 14.85 13.86
CA THR A 164 6.98 15.64 14.63
C THR A 164 7.35 14.98 15.95
N ASP A 165 6.42 14.22 16.51
CA ASP A 165 6.59 13.47 17.76
C ASP A 165 5.83 12.13 17.72
N ALA A 166 5.94 11.35 18.80
CA ALA A 166 5.31 10.02 18.87
C ALA A 166 3.77 10.05 18.85
N ARG A 167 3.14 11.15 19.29
CA ARG A 167 1.69 11.31 19.27
C ARG A 167 1.22 11.67 17.88
N ASP A 168 1.91 12.59 17.22
CA ASP A 168 1.61 13.03 15.86
C ASP A 168 1.84 11.86 14.87
N ALA A 169 2.93 11.12 15.01
CA ALA A 169 3.19 9.93 14.21
C ALA A 169 2.05 8.89 14.32
N ARG A 170 1.54 8.60 15.53
CA ARG A 170 0.39 7.69 15.72
C ARG A 170 -0.88 8.23 15.08
N LYS A 171 -1.12 9.53 15.17
CA LYS A 171 -2.26 10.18 14.53
C LYS A 171 -2.23 9.98 13.02
N TRP A 172 -1.09 10.27 12.39
CA TRP A 172 -0.93 10.07 10.94
C TRP A 172 -1.06 8.60 10.54
N HIS A 173 -0.50 7.70 11.32
CA HIS A 173 -0.63 6.26 11.09
C HIS A 173 -2.10 5.83 11.08
N ALA A 174 -2.88 6.21 12.09
CA ALA A 174 -4.31 5.90 12.18
C ALA A 174 -5.11 6.54 11.02
N ILE A 175 -4.80 7.80 10.63
CA ILE A 175 -5.44 8.46 9.49
C ILE A 175 -5.17 7.68 8.20
N PHE A 176 -3.92 7.31 7.93
CA PHE A 176 -3.57 6.57 6.72
C PHE A 176 -4.23 5.19 6.67
N VAL A 177 -4.28 4.46 7.78
CA VAL A 177 -5.02 3.19 7.85
C VAL A 177 -6.51 3.41 7.53
N GLY A 178 -7.15 4.41 8.12
CA GLY A 178 -8.55 4.73 7.85
C GLY A 178 -8.81 5.12 6.40
N VAL A 179 -7.98 5.98 5.82
CA VAL A 179 -8.09 6.40 4.40
C VAL A 179 -7.89 5.21 3.48
N PHE A 180 -6.89 4.36 3.75
CA PHE A 180 -6.67 3.13 2.98
C PHE A 180 -7.92 2.25 2.98
N LEU A 181 -8.50 1.98 4.17
CA LEU A 181 -9.68 1.11 4.29
C LEU A 181 -10.85 1.64 3.46
N VAL A 182 -11.12 2.95 3.51
CA VAL A 182 -12.19 3.56 2.70
C VAL A 182 -11.93 3.38 1.20
N LEU A 183 -10.73 3.73 0.74
CA LEU A 183 -10.40 3.64 -0.70
C LEU A 183 -10.39 2.19 -1.19
N ALA A 184 -9.87 1.25 -0.39
CA ALA A 184 -9.86 -0.17 -0.73
C ALA A 184 -11.28 -0.74 -0.85
N HIS A 185 -12.20 -0.37 0.05
CA HIS A 185 -13.60 -0.78 -0.04
C HIS A 185 -14.29 -0.20 -1.27
N VAL A 186 -14.04 1.08 -1.59
CA VAL A 186 -14.57 1.68 -2.83
C VAL A 186 -14.05 0.90 -4.04
N ALA A 187 -12.76 0.59 -4.10
CA ALA A 187 -12.19 -0.20 -5.19
C ALA A 187 -12.85 -1.58 -5.32
N MET A 188 -13.14 -2.25 -4.19
CA MET A 188 -13.82 -3.57 -4.19
C MET A 188 -15.30 -3.49 -4.56
N ILE A 189 -16.01 -2.42 -4.21
CA ILE A 189 -17.43 -2.25 -4.55
C ILE A 189 -17.61 -2.06 -6.05
N PHE A 190 -16.72 -1.32 -6.69
CA PHE A 190 -16.76 -1.03 -8.12
C PHE A 190 -15.97 -2.02 -8.98
N GLY A 191 -15.13 -2.85 -8.35
CA GLY A 191 -14.31 -3.89 -9.00
C GLY A 191 -15.06 -5.18 -9.27
#